data_c2af37c837caae77aef2a06856cf33dc
#
_entry.id   c2af37c837caae77aef2a06856cf33dc
#
_cell.length_a   1.000
_cell.length_b   1.000
_cell.length_c   1.000
_cell.angle_alpha   90.00
_cell.angle_beta   90.00
_cell.angle_gamma   90.00
#
_symmetry.space_group_name_H-M   'P 1'
#
loop_
_entity.id
_entity.type
_entity.pdbx_description
1 polymer ?
#
loop_
_entity_poly.entity_id
_entity_poly.type
_entity_poly.pdbx_seq_one_letter_code
_entity_poly.pdbx_strand_id
1 'polypeptide(L)'
;MIQDLHKFEQQLRSLIDELENFEEIAKYLKPLPGEIPKVHNMDIFGDTISLKGIIGGDHIVYVDFNKRYDLDALIKDVKNRGRNDIAERLGKNRKKAGILLADVSGHRITDALLTGMLHQAFLLGVIYELKYRGRVTVDLFENINTRFYNSSAVGKYITMIYGEISETGSFHFFSAGHPPPIVFSYDFNKIVEISKDRLTTFPPIGTMSSKEQLHIEFHDNLLGYKEKYTINELNLMGKGDIMILYSDGLSEHTDENGEEYFKTRLENKLRELKDLTSKDIFSSIKEDILRFASPADDLSFIVIKRS
;
A
#
# COMPACT_ATOMS: atom_id res chain seq x y z
N MET A 1 -45.47 0.88 21.68
CA MET A 1 -44.98 2.14 21.06
C MET A 1 -43.90 2.84 21.91
N ILE A 2 -44.13 3.34 23.14
CA ILE A 2 -43.10 3.99 23.99
C ILE A 2 -42.00 2.99 24.42
N GLN A 3 -42.37 1.77 24.83
CA GLN A 3 -41.40 0.73 25.20
C GLN A 3 -40.55 0.27 24.00
N ASP A 4 -41.11 0.23 22.82
CA ASP A 4 -40.40 -0.13 21.60
C ASP A 4 -39.42 0.96 21.19
N LEU A 5 -39.82 2.23 21.38
CA LEU A 5 -38.93 3.37 21.14
C LEU A 5 -37.73 3.36 22.07
N HIS A 6 -37.94 3.10 23.36
CA HIS A 6 -36.88 3.05 24.36
C HIS A 6 -35.89 1.88 24.09
N LYS A 7 -36.42 0.73 23.68
CA LYS A 7 -35.60 -0.42 23.27
C LYS A 7 -34.78 -0.09 22.02
N PHE A 8 -35.37 0.61 21.07
CA PHE A 8 -34.64 1.03 19.85
C PHE A 8 -33.55 2.04 20.19
N GLU A 9 -33.79 3.02 21.05
CA GLU A 9 -32.76 3.94 21.50
C GLU A 9 -31.60 3.26 22.23
N GLN A 10 -31.88 2.27 23.07
CA GLN A 10 -30.85 1.49 23.76
C GLN A 10 -29.98 0.69 22.74
N GLN A 11 -30.63 0.07 21.76
CA GLN A 11 -29.90 -0.66 20.69
C GLN A 11 -29.05 0.28 19.86
N LEU A 12 -29.55 1.46 19.54
CA LEU A 12 -28.83 2.46 18.79
C LEU A 12 -27.58 2.96 19.54
N ARG A 13 -27.73 3.25 20.85
CA ARG A 13 -26.59 3.63 21.70
C ARG A 13 -25.54 2.55 21.77
N SER A 14 -25.93 1.30 22.00
CA SER A 14 -24.98 0.16 22.02
C SER A 14 -24.25 0.01 20.70
N LEU A 15 -24.92 0.23 19.57
CA LEU A 15 -24.28 0.16 18.26
C LEU A 15 -23.27 1.32 18.03
N ILE A 16 -23.60 2.50 18.52
CA ILE A 16 -22.68 3.67 18.47
C ILE A 16 -21.45 3.39 19.32
N ASP A 17 -21.61 2.88 20.54
CA ASP A 17 -20.49 2.54 21.43
C ASP A 17 -19.57 1.46 20.82
N GLU A 18 -20.16 0.45 20.18
CA GLU A 18 -19.37 -0.58 19.46
C GLU A 18 -18.62 0.01 18.27
N LEU A 19 -19.23 0.96 17.55
CA LEU A 19 -18.60 1.64 16.44
C LEU A 19 -17.42 2.51 16.89
N GLU A 20 -17.59 3.26 17.98
CA GLU A 20 -16.52 4.08 18.57
C GLU A 20 -15.35 3.21 19.02
N ASN A 21 -15.60 2.07 19.67
CA ASN A 21 -14.58 1.10 20.06
C ASN A 21 -13.85 0.52 18.83
N PHE A 22 -14.58 0.19 17.77
CA PHE A 22 -13.99 -0.27 16.53
C PHE A 22 -13.07 0.80 15.93
N GLU A 23 -13.49 2.04 15.86
CA GLU A 23 -12.70 3.16 15.35
C GLU A 23 -11.42 3.37 16.17
N GLU A 24 -11.48 3.22 17.50
CA GLU A 24 -10.30 3.32 18.36
C GLU A 24 -9.26 2.22 18.06
N ILE A 25 -9.71 0.98 17.90
CA ILE A 25 -8.83 -0.14 17.52
C ILE A 25 -8.25 0.10 16.13
N ALA A 26 -9.08 0.54 15.23
CA ALA A 26 -8.72 0.75 13.84
C ALA A 26 -7.71 1.90 13.62
N LYS A 27 -7.61 2.87 14.54
CA LYS A 27 -6.54 3.91 14.53
C LYS A 27 -5.13 3.31 14.49
N TYR A 28 -4.93 2.14 15.11
CA TYR A 28 -3.63 1.45 15.12
C TYR A 28 -3.25 0.81 13.79
N LEU A 29 -4.15 0.79 12.81
CA LEU A 29 -3.85 0.35 11.44
C LEU A 29 -3.24 1.48 10.60
N LYS A 30 -3.45 2.74 10.96
CA LYS A 30 -2.83 3.87 10.25
C LYS A 30 -1.34 3.96 10.59
N PRO A 31 -0.51 4.44 9.65
CA PRO A 31 0.90 4.70 9.93
C PRO A 31 1.03 5.66 11.12
N LEU A 32 1.76 5.23 12.14
CA LEU A 32 2.01 6.06 13.32
C LEU A 32 3.06 7.14 13.02
N PRO A 33 3.04 8.27 13.74
CA PRO A 33 4.09 9.27 13.64
C PRO A 33 5.48 8.62 13.85
N GLY A 34 6.38 8.78 12.88
CA GLY A 34 7.73 8.18 12.89
C GLY A 34 7.86 6.82 12.22
N GLU A 35 6.79 6.22 11.73
CA GLU A 35 6.86 4.98 10.91
C GLU A 35 7.29 5.25 9.46
N ILE A 36 7.13 6.48 8.97
CA ILE A 36 7.65 6.85 7.64
C ILE A 36 9.14 6.56 7.59
N PRO A 37 9.60 5.74 6.63
CA PRO A 37 10.97 5.27 6.60
C PRO A 37 11.95 6.39 6.25
N LYS A 38 13.15 6.30 6.82
CA LYS A 38 14.27 7.16 6.46
C LYS A 38 15.28 6.38 5.64
N VAL A 39 15.28 6.60 4.34
CA VAL A 39 16.26 6.04 3.41
C VAL A 39 17.18 7.17 2.95
N HIS A 40 18.49 6.92 2.94
CA HIS A 40 19.46 7.93 2.50
C HIS A 40 19.14 8.38 1.07
N ASN A 41 19.22 9.66 0.79
CA ASN A 41 18.85 10.30 -0.49
C ASN A 41 17.38 10.16 -0.91
N MET A 42 16.48 9.73 -0.02
CA MET A 42 15.05 9.63 -0.31
C MET A 42 14.26 10.41 0.73
N ASP A 43 13.42 11.31 0.28
CA ASP A 43 12.42 12.02 1.07
C ASP A 43 11.06 11.40 0.77
N ILE A 44 10.43 10.81 1.79
CA ILE A 44 9.22 10.00 1.63
C ILE A 44 8.13 10.57 2.54
N PHE A 45 6.95 10.77 1.98
CA PHE A 45 5.76 11.12 2.74
C PHE A 45 4.51 10.64 2.02
N GLY A 46 3.53 10.15 2.76
CA GLY A 46 2.23 9.77 2.24
C GLY A 46 1.26 9.46 3.37
N ASP A 47 -0.03 9.57 3.07
CA ASP A 47 -1.12 9.30 3.99
C ASP A 47 -2.38 8.91 3.22
N THR A 48 -3.38 8.42 3.93
CA THR A 48 -4.71 8.10 3.44
C THR A 48 -5.71 9.16 3.91
N ILE A 49 -6.51 9.66 2.98
CA ILE A 49 -7.66 10.54 3.23
C ILE A 49 -8.90 9.66 3.13
N SER A 50 -9.39 9.19 4.28
CA SER A 50 -10.57 8.33 4.30
C SER A 50 -11.84 9.12 3.99
N LEU A 51 -12.70 8.58 3.12
CA LEU A 51 -13.98 9.18 2.75
C LEU A 51 -14.97 9.22 3.92
N LYS A 52 -15.00 8.17 4.71
CA LYS A 52 -15.90 8.01 5.86
C LYS A 52 -15.13 7.45 7.06
N GLY A 53 -15.26 8.15 8.20
CA GLY A 53 -14.64 7.68 9.44
C GLY A 53 -13.11 7.80 9.49
N ILE A 54 -12.50 7.01 10.34
CA ILE A 54 -11.05 7.05 10.61
C ILE A 54 -10.28 6.13 9.67
N ILE A 55 -10.90 5.04 9.19
CA ILE A 55 -10.30 4.03 8.31
C ILE A 55 -11.27 3.72 7.18
N GLY A 56 -10.73 3.72 5.96
CA GLY A 56 -11.39 3.29 4.74
C GLY A 56 -10.90 1.93 4.24
N GLY A 57 -11.12 1.66 2.94
CA GLY A 57 -10.56 0.52 2.22
C GLY A 57 -9.06 0.69 1.97
N ASP A 58 -8.63 1.92 1.74
CA ASP A 58 -7.24 2.26 1.49
C ASP A 58 -6.32 2.06 2.71
N HIS A 59 -5.15 1.47 2.47
CA HIS A 59 -4.22 1.14 3.53
C HIS A 59 -2.76 1.28 3.12
N ILE A 60 -1.97 1.98 3.93
CA ILE A 60 -0.53 2.16 3.76
C ILE A 60 0.21 1.46 4.90
N VAL A 61 1.23 0.66 4.57
CA VAL A 61 2.17 0.12 5.55
C VAL A 61 3.59 0.47 5.15
N TYR A 62 4.30 1.15 6.03
CA TYR A 62 5.72 1.43 5.89
C TYR A 62 6.56 0.39 6.63
N VAL A 63 7.62 -0.07 5.98
CA VAL A 63 8.60 -0.99 6.55
C VAL A 63 9.98 -0.34 6.52
N ASP A 64 10.29 0.43 7.56
CA ASP A 64 11.67 0.82 7.84
C ASP A 64 12.37 -0.39 8.48
N PHE A 65 13.15 -1.13 7.69
CA PHE A 65 13.79 -2.36 8.16
C PHE A 65 14.73 -2.13 9.35
N ASN A 66 15.38 -0.95 9.43
CA ASN A 66 16.30 -0.64 10.51
C ASN A 66 15.59 -0.28 11.82
N LYS A 67 14.41 0.35 11.73
CA LYS A 67 13.68 0.77 12.92
C LYS A 67 12.74 -0.31 13.45
N ARG A 68 12.14 -1.08 12.54
CA ARG A 68 11.12 -2.07 12.89
C ARG A 68 11.72 -3.39 13.35
N TYR A 69 12.93 -3.73 12.89
CA TYR A 69 13.55 -5.03 13.15
C TYR A 69 14.97 -4.88 13.69
N ASP A 70 15.34 -5.70 14.66
CA ASP A 70 16.73 -5.84 15.11
C ASP A 70 17.52 -6.68 14.10
N LEU A 71 17.98 -6.01 13.04
CA LEU A 71 18.73 -6.66 11.95
C LEU A 71 20.07 -7.23 12.47
N ASP A 72 20.67 -6.65 13.50
CA ASP A 72 21.92 -7.16 14.07
C ASP A 72 21.71 -8.50 14.77
N ALA A 73 20.66 -8.59 15.58
CA ALA A 73 20.28 -9.84 16.23
C ALA A 73 19.91 -10.92 15.18
N LEU A 74 19.14 -10.57 14.14
CA LEU A 74 18.81 -11.49 13.06
C LEU A 74 20.04 -11.97 12.29
N ILE A 75 20.98 -11.06 11.94
CA ILE A 75 22.22 -11.41 11.25
C ILE A 75 23.08 -12.34 12.11
N LYS A 76 23.19 -12.06 13.41
CA LYS A 76 23.93 -12.90 14.35
C LYS A 76 23.32 -14.31 14.44
N ASP A 77 22.00 -14.41 14.58
CA ASP A 77 21.29 -15.67 14.68
C ASP A 77 21.50 -16.55 13.41
N VAL A 78 21.31 -15.99 12.22
CA VAL A 78 21.47 -16.76 10.97
C VAL A 78 22.94 -17.15 10.71
N LYS A 79 23.92 -16.32 11.11
CA LYS A 79 25.34 -16.68 11.05
C LYS A 79 25.69 -17.85 11.97
N ASN A 80 25.13 -17.87 13.17
CA ASN A 80 25.31 -18.99 14.11
C ASN A 80 24.76 -20.30 13.56
N ARG A 81 23.78 -20.23 12.67
CA ARG A 81 23.22 -21.39 11.94
C ARG A 81 23.96 -21.72 10.63
N GLY A 82 25.06 -21.04 10.34
CA GLY A 82 25.86 -21.23 9.10
C GLY A 82 25.23 -20.63 7.83
N ARG A 83 24.17 -19.79 7.96
CA ARG A 83 23.44 -19.22 6.82
C ARG A 83 23.97 -17.83 6.44
N ASN A 84 25.19 -17.78 5.94
CA ASN A 84 25.86 -16.53 5.55
C ASN A 84 25.15 -15.84 4.36
N ASP A 85 24.52 -16.61 3.48
CA ASP A 85 23.69 -16.10 2.38
C ASP A 85 22.52 -15.24 2.85
N ILE A 86 21.85 -15.67 3.93
CA ILE A 86 20.75 -14.94 4.56
C ILE A 86 21.29 -13.69 5.27
N ALA A 87 22.42 -13.82 5.97
CA ALA A 87 23.06 -12.71 6.67
C ALA A 87 23.44 -11.56 5.70
N GLU A 88 23.95 -11.87 4.52
CA GLU A 88 24.26 -10.89 3.47
C GLU A 88 22.99 -10.17 2.99
N ARG A 89 21.90 -10.91 2.72
CA ARG A 89 20.61 -10.33 2.30
C ARG A 89 20.03 -9.44 3.37
N LEU A 90 20.06 -9.84 4.64
CA LEU A 90 19.63 -9.02 5.78
C LEU A 90 20.41 -7.69 5.83
N GLY A 91 21.72 -7.74 5.60
CA GLY A 91 22.56 -6.54 5.54
C GLY A 91 22.12 -5.55 4.46
N LYS A 92 21.67 -6.03 3.31
CA LYS A 92 21.17 -5.18 2.20
C LYS A 92 19.89 -4.42 2.55
N ASN A 93 19.05 -4.93 3.48
CA ASN A 93 17.84 -4.27 3.90
C ASN A 93 18.11 -2.94 4.64
N ARG A 94 19.31 -2.72 5.16
CA ARG A 94 19.69 -1.46 5.83
C ARG A 94 19.62 -0.23 4.92
N LYS A 95 19.68 -0.45 3.62
CA LYS A 95 19.80 0.61 2.59
C LYS A 95 18.50 0.80 1.80
N LYS A 96 17.39 0.24 2.30
CA LYS A 96 16.10 0.31 1.63
C LYS A 96 14.95 0.30 2.61
N ALA A 97 13.78 0.65 2.12
CA ALA A 97 12.53 0.54 2.85
C ALA A 97 11.45 -0.12 1.99
N GLY A 98 10.56 -0.85 2.64
CA GLY A 98 9.36 -1.40 2.02
C GLY A 98 8.17 -0.45 2.16
N ILE A 99 7.33 -0.41 1.14
CA ILE A 99 6.09 0.35 1.11
C ILE A 99 5.01 -0.55 0.53
N LEU A 100 3.94 -0.74 1.28
CA LEU A 100 2.73 -1.39 0.81
C LEU A 100 1.62 -0.34 0.74
N LEU A 101 0.96 -0.25 -0.40
CA LEU A 101 -0.27 0.49 -0.60
C LEU A 101 -1.31 -0.51 -1.11
N ALA A 102 -2.43 -0.60 -0.44
CA ALA A 102 -3.52 -1.50 -0.78
C ALA A 102 -4.84 -0.75 -0.72
N ASP A 103 -5.78 -1.19 -1.54
CA ASP A 103 -7.15 -0.75 -1.51
C ASP A 103 -8.07 -1.98 -1.50
N VAL A 104 -8.93 -2.05 -0.49
CA VAL A 104 -9.91 -3.11 -0.31
C VAL A 104 -11.22 -2.69 -0.96
N SER A 105 -11.73 -3.50 -1.88
CA SER A 105 -12.97 -3.22 -2.60
C SER A 105 -14.13 -2.86 -1.68
N GLY A 106 -14.48 -1.57 -1.59
CA GLY A 106 -15.55 -0.98 -0.78
C GLY A 106 -15.03 -0.08 0.34
N HIS A 107 -15.93 0.75 0.86
CA HIS A 107 -15.67 1.80 1.86
C HIS A 107 -16.54 1.64 3.12
N ARG A 108 -16.87 0.38 3.50
CA ARG A 108 -17.68 0.06 4.68
C ARG A 108 -16.77 -0.38 5.85
N ILE A 109 -17.30 -0.32 7.07
CA ILE A 109 -16.61 -0.82 8.27
C ILE A 109 -16.12 -2.26 8.14
N THR A 110 -16.89 -3.11 7.42
CA THR A 110 -16.49 -4.50 7.12
C THR A 110 -15.22 -4.58 6.27
N ASP A 111 -14.92 -3.59 5.48
CA ASP A 111 -13.75 -3.54 4.61
C ASP A 111 -12.50 -3.20 5.43
N ALA A 112 -12.64 -2.37 6.47
CA ALA A 112 -11.57 -2.14 7.45
C ALA A 112 -11.16 -3.42 8.21
N LEU A 113 -12.04 -4.41 8.36
CA LEU A 113 -11.67 -5.72 8.91
C LEU A 113 -10.69 -6.46 7.98
N LEU A 114 -10.96 -6.45 6.67
CA LEU A 114 -10.05 -7.06 5.66
C LEU A 114 -8.72 -6.31 5.62
N THR A 115 -8.75 -4.99 5.73
CA THR A 115 -7.55 -4.15 5.88
C THR A 115 -6.72 -4.57 7.10
N GLY A 116 -7.35 -4.77 8.25
CA GLY A 116 -6.69 -5.26 9.47
C GLY A 116 -6.10 -6.66 9.30
N MET A 117 -6.83 -7.57 8.65
CA MET A 117 -6.33 -8.92 8.34
C MET A 117 -5.11 -8.87 7.42
N LEU A 118 -5.14 -8.03 6.37
CA LEU A 118 -4.00 -7.83 5.48
C LEU A 118 -2.80 -7.26 6.25
N HIS A 119 -3.00 -6.23 7.05
CA HIS A 119 -1.96 -5.58 7.86
C HIS A 119 -1.22 -6.61 8.73
N GLN A 120 -1.93 -7.40 9.50
CA GLN A 120 -1.33 -8.39 10.39
C GLN A 120 -0.67 -9.53 9.62
N ALA A 121 -1.31 -10.06 8.56
CA ALA A 121 -0.73 -11.11 7.73
C ALA A 121 0.56 -10.63 7.06
N PHE A 122 0.59 -9.40 6.57
CA PHE A 122 1.76 -8.81 5.94
C PHE A 122 2.91 -8.64 6.94
N LEU A 123 2.69 -7.98 8.08
CA LEU A 123 3.77 -7.72 9.05
C LEU A 123 4.32 -9.02 9.67
N LEU A 124 3.44 -9.98 9.99
CA LEU A 124 3.86 -11.30 10.46
C LEU A 124 4.67 -12.03 9.37
N GLY A 125 4.23 -11.95 8.13
CA GLY A 125 4.92 -12.53 6.99
C GLY A 125 6.29 -11.90 6.76
N VAL A 126 6.41 -10.59 6.85
CA VAL A 126 7.71 -9.88 6.67
C VAL A 126 8.75 -10.37 7.69
N ILE A 127 8.42 -10.46 8.99
CA ILE A 127 9.39 -10.96 9.98
C ILE A 127 9.81 -12.39 9.71
N TYR A 128 8.87 -13.23 9.25
CA TYR A 128 9.15 -14.61 8.87
C TYR A 128 10.11 -14.66 7.65
N GLU A 129 9.82 -13.89 6.60
CA GLU A 129 10.65 -13.79 5.40
C GLU A 129 12.07 -13.29 5.72
N LEU A 130 12.20 -12.27 6.57
CA LEU A 130 13.50 -11.78 7.02
C LEU A 130 14.28 -12.86 7.76
N LYS A 131 13.65 -13.59 8.68
CA LYS A 131 14.28 -14.62 9.49
C LYS A 131 14.76 -15.83 8.67
N TYR A 132 14.01 -16.25 7.67
CA TYR A 132 14.29 -17.48 6.93
C TYR A 132 14.88 -17.25 5.53
N ARG A 133 14.65 -16.11 4.92
CA ARG A 133 15.10 -15.77 3.56
C ARG A 133 15.98 -14.54 3.47
N GLY A 134 16.01 -13.71 4.53
CA GLY A 134 16.79 -12.47 4.61
C GLY A 134 16.23 -11.31 3.79
N ARG A 135 15.07 -11.49 3.16
CA ARG A 135 14.39 -10.48 2.35
C ARG A 135 12.91 -10.82 2.21
N VAL A 136 12.07 -9.83 1.92
CA VAL A 136 10.69 -10.07 1.52
C VAL A 136 10.67 -10.65 0.12
N THR A 137 9.92 -11.73 -0.09
CA THR A 137 9.80 -12.41 -1.38
C THR A 137 8.35 -12.41 -1.88
N VAL A 138 8.16 -12.70 -3.15
CA VAL A 138 6.81 -12.84 -3.74
C VAL A 138 6.00 -13.98 -3.10
N ASP A 139 6.66 -14.97 -2.51
CA ASP A 139 5.98 -16.09 -1.86
C ASP A 139 5.12 -15.64 -0.67
N LEU A 140 5.49 -14.56 0.03
CA LEU A 140 4.64 -13.95 1.04
C LEU A 140 3.29 -13.55 0.45
N PHE A 141 3.31 -12.89 -0.69
CA PHE A 141 2.11 -12.37 -1.34
C PHE A 141 1.29 -13.47 -2.01
N GLU A 142 1.92 -14.53 -2.49
CA GLU A 142 1.23 -15.75 -2.92
C GLU A 142 0.47 -16.39 -1.76
N ASN A 143 1.07 -16.47 -0.57
CA ASN A 143 0.41 -16.98 0.62
C ASN A 143 -0.74 -16.08 1.07
N ILE A 144 -0.56 -14.75 1.05
CA ILE A 144 -1.64 -13.79 1.34
C ILE A 144 -2.77 -13.98 0.32
N ASN A 145 -2.47 -14.02 -0.98
CA ASN A 145 -3.48 -14.23 -2.03
C ASN A 145 -4.29 -15.50 -1.79
N THR A 146 -3.63 -16.62 -1.52
CA THR A 146 -4.27 -17.90 -1.25
C THR A 146 -5.17 -17.84 -0.01
N ARG A 147 -4.72 -17.19 1.07
CA ARG A 147 -5.53 -17.02 2.29
C ARG A 147 -6.77 -16.19 2.03
N PHE A 148 -6.65 -15.07 1.31
CA PHE A 148 -7.79 -14.23 0.97
C PHE A 148 -8.73 -14.93 -0.01
N TYR A 149 -8.22 -15.64 -1.03
CA TYR A 149 -9.01 -16.43 -1.95
C TYR A 149 -9.88 -17.49 -1.23
N ASN A 150 -9.29 -18.20 -0.26
CA ASN A 150 -9.98 -19.26 0.49
C ASN A 150 -10.91 -18.75 1.61
N SER A 151 -10.75 -17.49 2.05
CA SER A 151 -11.47 -16.95 3.21
C SER A 151 -12.36 -15.75 2.91
N SER A 152 -12.21 -15.13 1.74
CA SER A 152 -13.01 -13.96 1.42
C SER A 152 -14.45 -14.31 1.05
N ALA A 153 -15.38 -13.54 1.58
CA ALA A 153 -16.76 -13.57 1.13
C ALA A 153 -16.84 -13.21 -0.36
N VAL A 154 -17.78 -13.81 -1.06
CA VAL A 154 -18.01 -13.60 -2.49
C VAL A 154 -18.02 -12.09 -2.83
N GLY A 155 -17.16 -11.69 -3.76
CA GLY A 155 -17.13 -10.33 -4.32
C GLY A 155 -16.20 -9.34 -3.65
N LYS A 156 -15.38 -9.75 -2.66
CA LYS A 156 -14.36 -8.89 -2.06
C LYS A 156 -12.96 -9.24 -2.59
N TYR A 157 -12.20 -8.22 -2.96
CA TYR A 157 -10.82 -8.34 -3.43
C TYR A 157 -9.99 -7.15 -2.94
N ILE A 158 -8.67 -7.27 -3.05
CA ILE A 158 -7.75 -6.22 -2.64
C ILE A 158 -6.85 -5.89 -3.83
N THR A 159 -6.85 -4.64 -4.27
CA THR A 159 -5.79 -4.15 -5.13
C THR A 159 -4.59 -3.80 -4.27
N MET A 160 -3.37 -4.11 -4.72
CA MET A 160 -2.19 -3.89 -3.89
C MET A 160 -0.94 -3.69 -4.74
N ILE A 161 -0.11 -2.74 -4.32
CA ILE A 161 1.29 -2.62 -4.71
C ILE A 161 2.18 -2.76 -3.47
N TYR A 162 3.20 -3.60 -3.56
CA TYR A 162 4.31 -3.60 -2.59
C TYR A 162 5.61 -3.39 -3.33
N GLY A 163 6.41 -2.44 -2.85
CA GLY A 163 7.71 -2.18 -3.42
C GLY A 163 8.76 -1.80 -2.38
N GLU A 164 10.03 -2.00 -2.73
CA GLU A 164 11.18 -1.63 -1.93
C GLU A 164 11.99 -0.56 -2.64
N ILE A 165 12.08 0.62 -2.04
CA ILE A 165 12.89 1.74 -2.52
C ILE A 165 14.27 1.71 -1.85
N SER A 166 15.33 1.80 -2.64
CA SER A 166 16.71 1.82 -2.17
C SER A 166 17.30 3.23 -2.12
N GLU A 167 18.41 3.40 -1.41
CA GLU A 167 19.18 4.66 -1.37
C GLU A 167 19.72 5.11 -2.75
N THR A 168 19.75 4.20 -3.74
CA THR A 168 20.16 4.50 -5.11
C THR A 168 19.03 4.97 -6.00
N GLY A 169 17.78 4.92 -5.52
CA GLY A 169 16.58 5.28 -6.29
C GLY A 169 16.00 4.11 -7.10
N SER A 170 16.54 2.90 -6.96
CA SER A 170 15.93 1.73 -7.57
C SER A 170 14.70 1.30 -6.77
N PHE A 171 13.59 1.09 -7.46
CA PHE A 171 12.31 0.66 -6.90
C PHE A 171 11.91 -0.69 -7.50
N HIS A 172 11.94 -1.72 -6.66
CA HIS A 172 11.52 -3.07 -7.02
C HIS A 172 10.14 -3.34 -6.44
N PHE A 173 9.16 -3.65 -7.28
CA PHE A 173 7.78 -3.80 -6.84
C PHE A 173 7.00 -4.87 -7.60
N PHE A 174 5.93 -5.37 -7.01
CA PHE A 174 4.88 -6.07 -7.75
C PHE A 174 3.55 -5.33 -7.58
N SER A 175 2.63 -5.53 -8.52
CA SER A 175 1.28 -4.98 -8.48
C SER A 175 0.24 -6.08 -8.71
N ALA A 176 -0.77 -6.12 -7.85
CA ALA A 176 -1.94 -6.97 -7.95
C ALA A 176 -3.19 -6.11 -8.17
N GLY A 177 -3.54 -5.82 -9.43
CA GLY A 177 -4.67 -4.99 -9.81
C GLY A 177 -4.55 -3.51 -9.43
N HIS A 178 -3.39 -3.06 -8.93
CA HIS A 178 -3.19 -1.71 -8.43
C HIS A 178 -2.58 -0.80 -9.51
N PRO A 179 -2.89 0.50 -9.53
CA PRO A 179 -2.28 1.43 -10.48
C PRO A 179 -0.75 1.41 -10.42
N PRO A 180 -0.05 1.49 -11.57
CA PRO A 180 1.41 1.56 -11.58
C PRO A 180 1.89 2.91 -11.03
N PRO A 181 3.11 2.97 -10.47
CA PRO A 181 3.71 4.24 -10.06
C PRO A 181 3.83 5.21 -11.24
N ILE A 182 3.74 6.51 -10.95
CA ILE A 182 4.17 7.54 -11.89
C ILE A 182 5.48 8.16 -11.43
N VAL A 183 6.27 8.64 -12.39
CA VAL A 183 7.52 9.36 -12.14
C VAL A 183 7.46 10.70 -12.83
N PHE A 184 7.56 11.77 -12.05
CA PHE A 184 7.80 13.13 -12.58
C PHE A 184 9.31 13.37 -12.62
N SER A 185 9.83 13.58 -13.81
CA SER A 185 11.25 13.90 -13.99
C SER A 185 11.51 15.37 -13.73
N TYR A 186 12.44 15.65 -12.85
CA TYR A 186 12.87 16.99 -12.52
C TYR A 186 13.47 17.71 -13.74
N ASP A 187 14.35 16.99 -14.46
CA ASP A 187 15.08 17.55 -15.60
C ASP A 187 14.15 17.79 -16.81
N PHE A 188 13.28 16.83 -17.12
CA PHE A 188 12.32 16.96 -18.22
C PHE A 188 11.10 17.81 -17.86
N ASN A 189 10.90 18.08 -16.57
CA ASN A 189 9.81 18.90 -16.02
C ASN A 189 8.41 18.40 -16.42
N LYS A 190 8.25 17.07 -16.48
CA LYS A 190 7.00 16.36 -16.85
C LYS A 190 6.93 14.96 -16.27
N ILE A 191 5.72 14.40 -16.25
CA ILE A 191 5.53 12.98 -15.97
C ILE A 191 6.12 12.15 -17.11
N VAL A 192 6.95 11.17 -16.76
CA VAL A 192 7.55 10.22 -17.70
C VAL A 192 6.57 9.08 -17.95
N GLU A 193 6.24 8.87 -19.20
CA GLU A 193 5.40 7.74 -19.59
C GLU A 193 6.17 6.42 -19.43
N ILE A 194 5.64 5.52 -18.61
CA ILE A 194 6.17 4.16 -18.45
C ILE A 194 5.38 3.25 -19.39
N SER A 195 6.05 2.67 -20.38
CA SER A 195 5.40 1.74 -21.32
C SER A 195 4.77 0.57 -20.57
N LYS A 196 3.49 0.32 -20.83
CA LYS A 196 2.75 -0.79 -20.21
C LYS A 196 3.39 -2.15 -20.48
N ASP A 197 4.06 -2.32 -21.61
CA ASP A 197 4.74 -3.58 -21.99
C ASP A 197 5.96 -3.90 -21.12
N ARG A 198 6.42 -2.92 -20.32
CA ARG A 198 7.54 -3.09 -19.39
C ARG A 198 7.12 -3.45 -17.97
N LEU A 199 5.82 -3.43 -17.71
CA LEU A 199 5.28 -3.70 -16.38
C LEU A 199 4.38 -4.93 -16.42
N THR A 200 4.67 -5.88 -15.54
CA THR A 200 3.78 -7.02 -15.31
C THR A 200 2.81 -6.68 -14.21
N THR A 201 1.52 -6.77 -14.49
CA THR A 201 0.44 -6.62 -13.53
C THR A 201 -0.31 -7.95 -13.38
N PHE A 202 -0.86 -8.18 -12.20
CA PHE A 202 -1.60 -9.39 -11.86
C PHE A 202 -3.02 -9.05 -11.42
N PRO A 203 -3.95 -10.01 -11.44
CA PRO A 203 -5.27 -9.82 -10.84
C PRO A 203 -5.19 -9.41 -9.38
N PRO A 204 -6.19 -8.69 -8.84
CA PRO A 204 -6.26 -8.34 -7.43
C PRO A 204 -6.15 -9.55 -6.51
N ILE A 205 -5.62 -9.32 -5.30
CA ILE A 205 -5.52 -10.35 -4.25
C ILE A 205 -6.92 -10.91 -3.92
N GLY A 206 -7.00 -12.23 -3.84
CA GLY A 206 -8.24 -12.94 -3.49
C GLY A 206 -9.18 -13.22 -4.66
N THR A 207 -8.84 -12.83 -5.91
CA THR A 207 -9.69 -13.08 -7.08
C THR A 207 -9.36 -14.38 -7.82
N MET A 208 -8.08 -14.71 -7.92
CA MET A 208 -7.59 -15.90 -8.61
C MET A 208 -6.54 -16.61 -7.81
N SER A 209 -6.60 -17.93 -7.76
CA SER A 209 -5.54 -18.72 -7.15
C SER A 209 -4.32 -18.85 -8.06
N SER A 210 -3.16 -19.12 -7.48
CA SER A 210 -1.93 -19.37 -8.23
C SER A 210 -1.89 -20.82 -8.71
N LYS A 211 -1.32 -21.08 -9.90
CA LYS A 211 -1.11 -22.43 -10.43
C LYS A 211 -0.28 -23.33 -9.51
N GLU A 212 0.70 -22.73 -8.81
CA GLU A 212 1.59 -23.43 -7.89
C GLU A 212 1.13 -23.20 -6.44
N GLN A 213 0.05 -23.85 -6.03
CA GLN A 213 -0.45 -23.73 -4.65
C GLN A 213 0.11 -24.81 -3.75
N LEU A 214 0.46 -24.40 -2.53
CA LEU A 214 0.81 -25.31 -1.43
C LEU A 214 -0.39 -25.65 -0.53
N HIS A 215 -1.53 -25.00 -0.74
CA HIS A 215 -2.74 -25.17 0.06
C HIS A 215 -3.83 -25.85 -0.73
N ILE A 216 -4.62 -26.69 -0.05
CA ILE A 216 -5.86 -27.28 -0.61
C ILE A 216 -6.87 -26.15 -0.77
N GLU A 217 -7.44 -26.03 -1.97
CA GLU A 217 -8.51 -25.09 -2.25
C GLU A 217 -9.84 -25.61 -1.73
N PHE A 218 -10.58 -24.71 -1.08
CA PHE A 218 -11.93 -25.01 -0.58
C PHE A 218 -13.02 -24.52 -1.50
N HIS A 219 -12.68 -23.82 -2.60
CA HIS A 219 -13.62 -23.25 -3.56
C HIS A 219 -13.24 -23.61 -4.99
N ASP A 220 -14.25 -23.72 -5.85
CA ASP A 220 -14.05 -23.92 -7.27
C ASP A 220 -13.38 -22.69 -7.89
N ASN A 221 -12.39 -22.90 -8.76
CA ASN A 221 -11.69 -21.85 -9.48
C ASN A 221 -12.51 -21.33 -10.67
N LEU A 222 -13.58 -20.58 -10.41
CA LEU A 222 -14.49 -20.07 -11.44
C LEU A 222 -13.80 -19.16 -12.45
N LEU A 223 -12.78 -18.40 -12.02
CA LEU A 223 -12.01 -17.47 -12.87
C LEU A 223 -10.70 -18.06 -13.40
N GLY A 224 -10.41 -19.34 -13.07
CA GLY A 224 -9.16 -20.00 -13.43
C GLY A 224 -7.99 -19.64 -12.51
N TYR A 225 -6.77 -19.83 -13.03
CA TYR A 225 -5.52 -19.64 -12.29
C TYR A 225 -4.71 -18.48 -12.83
N LYS A 226 -4.01 -17.77 -11.94
CA LYS A 226 -2.99 -16.77 -12.32
C LYS A 226 -1.59 -17.39 -12.33
N GLU A 227 -0.68 -16.75 -13.06
CA GLU A 227 0.75 -17.01 -12.92
C GLU A 227 1.28 -16.48 -11.57
N LYS A 228 2.43 -17.00 -11.13
CA LYS A 228 3.10 -16.52 -9.92
C LYS A 228 3.48 -15.04 -10.07
N TYR A 229 3.37 -14.29 -8.97
CA TYR A 229 3.79 -12.89 -8.93
C TYR A 229 5.26 -12.73 -9.31
N THR A 230 5.56 -11.70 -10.09
CA THR A 230 6.92 -11.31 -10.47
C THR A 230 7.20 -9.88 -10.06
N ILE A 231 8.48 -9.57 -9.89
CA ILE A 231 8.94 -8.24 -9.49
C ILE A 231 9.21 -7.40 -10.73
N ASN A 232 8.64 -6.21 -10.76
CA ASN A 232 8.99 -5.14 -11.68
C ASN A 232 10.13 -4.31 -11.10
N GLU A 233 10.90 -3.66 -11.96
CA GLU A 233 11.98 -2.76 -11.57
C GLU A 233 11.85 -1.44 -12.31
N LEU A 234 11.89 -0.33 -11.56
CA LEU A 234 11.94 1.03 -12.08
C LEU A 234 13.24 1.69 -11.62
N ASN A 235 14.09 2.04 -12.59
CA ASN A 235 15.36 2.76 -12.37
C ASN A 235 15.30 4.14 -13.02
N LEU A 236 14.17 4.85 -12.88
CA LEU A 236 13.93 6.16 -13.51
C LEU A 236 14.18 7.33 -12.56
N MET A 237 14.56 7.06 -11.32
CA MET A 237 14.73 8.08 -10.30
C MET A 237 16.08 8.78 -10.45
N GLY A 238 16.10 9.87 -11.19
CA GLY A 238 17.18 10.87 -11.19
C GLY A 238 17.15 11.76 -9.93
N LYS A 239 18.18 12.57 -9.72
CA LYS A 239 18.19 13.55 -8.61
C LYS A 239 17.08 14.59 -8.83
N GLY A 240 16.25 14.81 -7.81
CA GLY A 240 15.09 15.70 -7.86
C GLY A 240 13.82 15.07 -8.43
N ASP A 241 13.90 13.88 -9.03
CA ASP A 241 12.72 13.17 -9.53
C ASP A 241 11.76 12.82 -8.40
N ILE A 242 10.46 12.78 -8.73
CA ILE A 242 9.38 12.46 -7.79
C ILE A 242 8.63 11.24 -8.31
N MET A 243 8.57 10.18 -7.50
CA MET A 243 7.70 9.04 -7.74
C MET A 243 6.44 9.19 -6.88
N ILE A 244 5.28 8.86 -7.46
CA ILE A 244 4.02 8.79 -6.70
C ILE A 244 3.44 7.39 -6.84
N LEU A 245 3.17 6.76 -5.68
CA LEU A 245 2.30 5.60 -5.55
C LEU A 245 0.92 6.10 -5.14
N TYR A 246 -0.16 5.56 -5.68
CA TYR A 246 -1.50 6.10 -5.46
C TYR A 246 -2.58 5.05 -5.66
N SER A 247 -3.72 5.19 -4.95
CA SER A 247 -4.93 4.41 -5.16
C SER A 247 -5.77 4.97 -6.31
N ASP A 248 -6.76 4.22 -6.74
CA ASP A 248 -7.69 4.64 -7.80
C ASP A 248 -8.49 5.88 -7.40
N GLY A 249 -8.76 6.10 -6.11
CA GLY A 249 -9.37 7.34 -5.63
C GLY A 249 -8.65 8.61 -6.05
N LEU A 250 -7.32 8.57 -6.34
CA LEU A 250 -6.62 9.69 -6.95
C LEU A 250 -6.77 9.72 -8.47
N SER A 251 -6.64 8.59 -9.15
CA SER A 251 -6.67 8.55 -10.63
C SER A 251 -8.07 8.75 -11.20
N GLU A 252 -9.11 8.37 -10.44
CA GLU A 252 -10.52 8.47 -10.84
C GLU A 252 -11.21 9.71 -10.26
N HIS A 253 -10.48 10.55 -9.51
CA HIS A 253 -11.03 11.77 -8.93
C HIS A 253 -11.48 12.77 -9.99
N THR A 254 -12.79 13.00 -10.08
CA THR A 254 -13.43 13.83 -11.09
C THR A 254 -14.27 14.94 -10.47
N ASP A 255 -14.40 16.05 -11.17
CA ASP A 255 -15.35 17.12 -10.84
C ASP A 255 -16.77 16.82 -11.38
N GLU A 256 -17.71 17.73 -11.12
CA GLU A 256 -19.11 17.64 -11.57
C GLU A 256 -19.25 17.62 -13.11
N ASN A 257 -18.25 18.09 -13.85
CA ASN A 257 -18.20 18.11 -15.31
C ASN A 257 -17.55 16.85 -15.90
N GLY A 258 -17.03 15.95 -15.05
CA GLY A 258 -16.29 14.75 -15.46
C GLY A 258 -14.83 15.04 -15.83
N GLU A 259 -14.27 16.21 -15.45
CA GLU A 259 -12.84 16.48 -15.60
C GLU A 259 -12.05 15.67 -14.57
N GLU A 260 -11.04 14.92 -15.02
CA GLU A 260 -10.19 14.12 -14.16
C GLU A 260 -9.01 14.93 -13.63
N TYR A 261 -8.86 15.07 -12.31
CA TYR A 261 -7.76 15.76 -11.66
C TYR A 261 -6.39 15.21 -12.09
N PHE A 262 -6.26 13.91 -12.10
CA PHE A 262 -5.02 13.21 -12.44
C PHE A 262 -4.50 13.58 -13.82
N LYS A 263 -5.38 13.66 -14.82
CA LYS A 263 -5.01 13.95 -16.22
C LYS A 263 -4.77 15.41 -16.48
N THR A 264 -5.51 16.29 -15.80
CA THR A 264 -5.56 17.72 -16.18
C THR A 264 -4.72 18.62 -15.27
N ARG A 265 -4.53 18.24 -13.99
CA ARG A 265 -3.91 19.12 -12.99
C ARG A 265 -2.64 18.59 -12.35
N LEU A 266 -2.55 17.28 -12.12
CA LEU A 266 -1.48 16.69 -11.31
C LEU A 266 -0.07 17.04 -11.85
N GLU A 267 0.16 16.93 -13.15
CA GLU A 267 1.47 17.25 -13.73
C GLU A 267 1.85 18.71 -13.53
N ASN A 268 0.91 19.64 -13.76
CA ASN A 268 1.16 21.07 -13.55
C ASN A 268 1.46 21.36 -12.08
N LYS A 269 0.73 20.71 -11.18
CA LYS A 269 0.95 20.84 -9.74
C LYS A 269 2.32 20.32 -9.31
N LEU A 270 2.75 19.18 -9.81
CA LEU A 270 4.10 18.66 -9.56
C LEU A 270 5.19 19.59 -10.10
N ARG A 271 4.95 20.23 -11.26
CA ARG A 271 5.86 21.21 -11.86
C ARG A 271 6.06 22.44 -10.97
N GLU A 272 4.99 22.90 -10.31
CA GLU A 272 5.04 24.02 -9.37
C GLU A 272 5.75 23.65 -8.06
N LEU A 273 5.59 22.40 -7.60
CA LEU A 273 5.96 21.97 -6.26
C LEU A 273 7.30 21.19 -6.22
N LYS A 274 7.93 20.93 -7.35
CA LYS A 274 9.07 20.01 -7.49
C LYS A 274 10.27 20.31 -6.58
N ASP A 275 10.42 21.57 -6.14
CA ASP A 275 11.52 21.99 -5.27
C ASP A 275 11.22 21.82 -3.77
N LEU A 276 9.96 21.52 -3.41
CA LEU A 276 9.51 21.35 -2.03
C LEU A 276 9.84 19.95 -1.49
N THR A 277 9.66 19.78 -0.18
CA THR A 277 9.76 18.46 0.47
C THR A 277 8.61 17.56 0.07
N SER A 278 8.78 16.23 0.18
CA SER A 278 7.71 15.26 -0.10
C SER A 278 6.45 15.54 0.72
N LYS A 279 6.62 15.98 1.99
CA LYS A 279 5.51 16.35 2.87
C LYS A 279 4.75 17.58 2.36
N ASP A 280 5.47 18.61 1.93
CA ASP A 280 4.83 19.84 1.42
C ASP A 280 4.17 19.61 0.07
N ILE A 281 4.79 18.77 -0.79
CA ILE A 281 4.19 18.32 -2.06
C ILE A 281 2.88 17.58 -1.76
N PHE A 282 2.90 16.60 -0.86
CA PHE A 282 1.72 15.85 -0.44
C PHE A 282 0.61 16.79 0.06
N SER A 283 0.94 17.69 1.00
CA SER A 283 -0.03 18.59 1.60
C SER A 283 -0.66 19.52 0.57
N SER A 284 0.15 20.07 -0.34
CA SER A 284 -0.32 20.97 -1.40
C SER A 284 -1.19 20.27 -2.43
N ILE A 285 -0.83 19.04 -2.83
CA ILE A 285 -1.65 18.22 -3.73
C ILE A 285 -2.97 17.85 -3.05
N LYS A 286 -2.94 17.42 -1.79
CA LYS A 286 -4.13 17.11 -1.00
C LYS A 286 -5.12 18.30 -0.95
N GLU A 287 -4.62 19.48 -0.63
CA GLU A 287 -5.45 20.69 -0.60
C GLU A 287 -6.05 21.03 -1.97
N ASP A 288 -5.27 20.85 -3.03
CA ASP A 288 -5.72 21.13 -4.40
C ASP A 288 -6.80 20.14 -4.85
N ILE A 289 -6.65 18.85 -4.56
CA ILE A 289 -7.63 17.80 -4.81
C ILE A 289 -8.96 18.12 -4.09
N LEU A 290 -8.90 18.45 -2.80
CA LEU A 290 -10.10 18.74 -2.00
C LEU A 290 -10.81 20.03 -2.42
N ARG A 291 -10.10 20.98 -3.06
CA ARG A 291 -10.71 22.18 -3.69
C ARG A 291 -11.30 21.87 -5.06
N PHE A 292 -10.74 20.91 -5.77
CA PHE A 292 -11.18 20.54 -7.11
C PHE A 292 -12.56 19.87 -7.07
N ALA A 293 -12.74 18.87 -6.22
CA ALA A 293 -14.01 18.20 -5.99
C ALA A 293 -14.03 17.48 -4.63
N SER A 294 -15.22 17.15 -4.16
CA SER A 294 -15.38 16.25 -3.00
C SER A 294 -15.00 14.83 -3.40
N PRO A 295 -14.14 14.13 -2.63
CA PRO A 295 -13.78 12.76 -2.92
C PRO A 295 -15.00 11.84 -2.97
N ALA A 296 -15.02 10.95 -3.96
CA ALA A 296 -16.05 9.90 -4.10
C ALA A 296 -15.60 8.56 -3.48
N ASP A 297 -14.30 8.39 -3.26
CA ASP A 297 -13.68 7.23 -2.62
C ASP A 297 -12.54 7.65 -1.69
N ASP A 298 -11.99 6.68 -0.95
CA ASP A 298 -10.76 6.88 -0.17
C ASP A 298 -9.64 7.31 -1.11
N LEU A 299 -8.78 8.19 -0.66
CA LEU A 299 -7.75 8.78 -1.47
C LEU A 299 -6.40 8.63 -0.79
N SER A 300 -5.57 7.76 -1.33
CA SER A 300 -4.23 7.51 -0.81
C SER A 300 -3.17 7.80 -1.86
N PHE A 301 -2.11 8.47 -1.43
CA PHE A 301 -0.91 8.58 -2.25
C PHE A 301 0.34 8.80 -1.41
N ILE A 302 1.47 8.39 -1.98
CA ILE A 302 2.78 8.45 -1.35
C ILE A 302 3.72 9.15 -2.31
N VAL A 303 4.35 10.22 -1.85
CA VAL A 303 5.36 10.99 -2.57
C VAL A 303 6.73 10.52 -2.13
N ILE A 304 7.55 10.06 -3.09
CA ILE A 304 8.94 9.65 -2.90
C ILE A 304 9.79 10.55 -3.77
N LYS A 305 10.57 11.43 -3.14
CA LYS A 305 11.46 12.36 -3.84
C LYS A 305 12.91 11.97 -3.65
N ARG A 306 13.68 11.95 -4.73
CA ARG A 306 15.12 11.72 -4.67
C ARG A 306 15.87 13.04 -4.40
N SER A 307 16.68 13.07 -3.32
CA SER A 307 17.46 14.23 -2.90
C SER A 307 18.80 14.36 -3.62
#